data_4c20955bff7f0bef5f7b1c612baa2189
#
_entry.id   4c20955bff7f0bef5f7b1c612baa2189
#
_cell.length_a   1.000
_cell.length_b   1.000
_cell.length_c   1.000
_cell.angle_alpha   90.00
_cell.angle_beta   90.00
_cell.angle_gamma   90.00
#
_symmetry.space_group_name_H-M   'P 1'
#
loop_
_entity.id
_entity.type
_entity.pdbx_description
1 polymer ?
#
loop_
_entity_poly.entity_id
_entity_poly.type
_entity_poly.pdbx_seq_one_letter_code
_entity_poly.pdbx_strand_id
1 'polypeptide(L)'
;MIFLPESVEEPELKALMSEAEGIAAELNIQIIGGQTRVSSAVRQPLATVTGYGIRKTGAVQMDVRKKLAGQDIIITKWIGLEGTADLAARNQEELLTRYPAYLVEEAAAFDRYYSILPEAATAVKSGGCTMHDVSEGGVFAALWEMAEGAGVGLTIDMKKLPLRQETVEVCEFCNVNPYELRSGGSLIIASPEGTAVVEALAAEGIPAVIVGRFTDSNERLILNEDEVRYMDRPQRDEIYKSV
;
A
#
# COMPACT_ATOMS: atom_id res chain seq x y z
N MET A 1 6.80 -13.41 -15.23
CA MET A 1 7.73 -14.56 -15.21
C MET A 1 7.57 -15.26 -13.87
N ILE A 2 7.54 -16.60 -13.86
CA ILE A 2 7.40 -17.39 -12.63
C ILE A 2 8.63 -18.28 -12.49
N PHE A 3 9.25 -18.24 -11.32
CA PHE A 3 10.27 -19.19 -10.90
C PHE A 3 9.70 -20.12 -9.84
N LEU A 4 9.88 -21.41 -10.02
CA LEU A 4 9.40 -22.44 -9.12
C LEU A 4 10.58 -23.20 -8.52
N PRO A 5 10.55 -23.57 -7.23
CA PRO A 5 11.51 -24.52 -6.67
C PRO A 5 11.29 -25.91 -7.26
N GLU A 6 12.32 -26.76 -7.20
CA GLU A 6 12.26 -28.14 -7.69
C GLU A 6 11.22 -29.01 -6.96
N SER A 7 10.79 -28.58 -5.77
CA SER A 7 9.80 -29.27 -4.95
C SER A 7 8.33 -28.97 -5.33
N VAL A 8 8.08 -28.00 -6.20
CA VAL A 8 6.69 -27.66 -6.60
C VAL A 8 6.13 -28.70 -7.53
N GLU A 9 4.91 -29.17 -7.24
CA GLU A 9 4.17 -30.13 -8.05
C GLU A 9 3.25 -29.43 -9.06
N GLU A 10 2.87 -30.15 -10.11
CA GLU A 10 1.98 -29.63 -11.17
C GLU A 10 0.62 -29.08 -10.66
N PRO A 11 -0.04 -29.67 -9.65
CA PRO A 11 -1.28 -29.11 -9.08
C PRO A 11 -1.11 -27.71 -8.49
N GLU A 12 0.03 -27.43 -7.83
CA GLU A 12 0.32 -26.11 -7.23
C GLU A 12 0.51 -25.05 -8.32
N LEU A 13 1.23 -25.39 -9.38
CA LEU A 13 1.38 -24.49 -10.54
C LEU A 13 0.01 -24.20 -11.18
N LYS A 14 -0.84 -25.21 -11.35
CA LYS A 14 -2.19 -25.03 -11.91
C LYS A 14 -3.05 -24.12 -11.02
N ALA A 15 -2.98 -24.27 -9.72
CA ALA A 15 -3.69 -23.42 -8.77
C ALA A 15 -3.23 -21.96 -8.89
N LEU A 16 -1.93 -21.71 -8.88
CA LEU A 16 -1.35 -20.37 -9.05
C LEU A 16 -1.77 -19.71 -10.37
N MET A 17 -1.74 -20.48 -11.49
CA MET A 17 -2.16 -19.95 -12.78
C MET A 17 -3.66 -19.67 -12.84
N SER A 18 -4.49 -20.52 -12.26
CA SER A 18 -5.94 -20.34 -12.20
C SER A 18 -6.32 -19.10 -11.39
N GLU A 19 -5.63 -18.85 -10.27
CA GLU A 19 -5.81 -17.65 -9.45
C GLU A 19 -5.42 -16.39 -10.25
N ALA A 20 -4.25 -16.39 -10.90
CA ALA A 20 -3.80 -15.29 -11.74
C ALA A 20 -4.78 -14.99 -12.89
N GLU A 21 -5.32 -16.02 -13.55
CA GLU A 21 -6.33 -15.86 -14.59
C GLU A 21 -7.65 -15.31 -14.05
N GLY A 22 -8.07 -15.74 -12.86
CA GLY A 22 -9.26 -15.23 -12.19
C GLY A 22 -9.15 -13.74 -11.92
N ILE A 23 -8.05 -13.30 -11.28
CA ILE A 23 -7.77 -11.89 -11.00
C ILE A 23 -7.67 -11.07 -12.30
N ALA A 24 -7.00 -11.59 -13.33
CA ALA A 24 -6.90 -10.90 -14.60
C ALA A 24 -8.28 -10.68 -15.26
N ALA A 25 -9.18 -11.68 -15.16
CA ALA A 25 -10.53 -11.57 -15.66
C ALA A 25 -11.37 -10.54 -14.88
N GLU A 26 -11.29 -10.52 -13.55
CA GLU A 26 -11.95 -9.53 -12.71
C GLU A 26 -11.50 -8.10 -13.02
N LEU A 27 -10.21 -7.91 -13.25
CA LEU A 27 -9.62 -6.61 -13.59
C LEU A 27 -9.76 -6.23 -15.06
N ASN A 28 -10.35 -7.11 -15.89
CA ASN A 28 -10.47 -6.93 -17.34
C ASN A 28 -9.12 -6.66 -18.03
N ILE A 29 -8.09 -7.38 -17.61
CA ILE A 29 -6.75 -7.37 -18.21
C ILE A 29 -6.45 -8.72 -18.85
N GLN A 30 -5.51 -8.75 -19.78
CA GLN A 30 -5.09 -9.97 -20.46
C GLN A 30 -3.68 -10.38 -20.07
N ILE A 31 -3.47 -11.64 -19.74
CA ILE A 31 -2.14 -12.23 -19.64
C ILE A 31 -1.66 -12.52 -21.06
N ILE A 32 -0.78 -11.66 -21.59
CA ILE A 32 -0.33 -11.73 -22.99
C ILE A 32 0.88 -12.64 -23.21
N GLY A 33 1.48 -13.13 -22.14
CA GLY A 33 2.64 -14.02 -22.22
C GLY A 33 3.38 -14.10 -20.90
N GLY A 34 4.40 -14.91 -20.90
CA GLY A 34 5.25 -15.13 -19.74
C GLY A 34 6.15 -16.34 -19.93
N GLN A 35 6.86 -16.68 -18.88
CA GLN A 35 7.71 -17.87 -18.83
C GLN A 35 7.68 -18.45 -17.42
N THR A 36 7.53 -19.75 -17.32
CA THR A 36 7.69 -20.50 -16.08
C THR A 36 9.00 -21.29 -16.14
N ARG A 37 9.79 -21.23 -15.09
CA ARG A 37 11.05 -21.96 -14.95
C ARG A 37 11.16 -22.62 -13.59
N VAL A 38 11.61 -23.86 -13.57
CA VAL A 38 12.07 -24.52 -12.35
C VAL A 38 13.53 -24.15 -12.10
N SER A 39 13.89 -23.83 -10.87
CA SER A 39 15.24 -23.41 -10.49
C SER A 39 15.57 -23.75 -9.04
N SER A 40 16.74 -24.32 -8.81
CA SER A 40 17.31 -24.54 -7.47
C SER A 40 17.72 -23.23 -6.76
N ALA A 41 17.70 -22.09 -7.48
CA ALA A 41 18.01 -20.78 -6.90
C ALA A 41 16.87 -20.21 -6.03
N VAL A 42 15.65 -20.74 -6.14
CA VAL A 42 14.50 -20.30 -5.35
C VAL A 42 14.02 -21.44 -4.45
N ARG A 43 13.57 -21.06 -3.24
CA ARG A 43 13.05 -22.00 -2.23
C ARG A 43 11.52 -22.02 -2.18
N GLN A 44 10.88 -21.02 -2.72
CA GLN A 44 9.42 -20.86 -2.82
C GLN A 44 9.10 -20.24 -4.18
N PRO A 45 7.86 -20.38 -4.67
CA PRO A 45 7.44 -19.73 -5.91
C PRO A 45 7.68 -18.22 -5.86
N LEU A 46 8.27 -17.69 -6.93
CA LEU A 46 8.53 -16.27 -7.11
C LEU A 46 7.93 -15.81 -8.43
N ALA A 47 7.00 -14.88 -8.39
CA ALA A 47 6.38 -14.29 -9.57
C ALA A 47 6.80 -12.84 -9.76
N THR A 48 7.13 -12.47 -11.00
CA THR A 48 7.30 -11.06 -11.40
C THR A 48 6.29 -10.76 -12.49
N VAL A 49 5.58 -9.63 -12.33
CA VAL A 49 4.55 -9.19 -13.27
C VAL A 49 4.94 -7.83 -13.84
N THR A 50 4.78 -7.68 -15.16
CA THR A 50 4.95 -6.40 -15.85
C THR A 50 3.63 -6.04 -16.50
N GLY A 51 3.06 -4.90 -16.14
CA GLY A 51 1.82 -4.39 -16.74
C GLY A 51 2.11 -3.41 -17.86
N TYR A 52 1.39 -3.55 -18.98
CA TYR A 52 1.39 -2.60 -20.08
C TYR A 52 -0.02 -2.05 -20.24
N GLY A 53 -0.15 -0.72 -20.38
CA GLY A 53 -1.42 -0.07 -20.60
C GLY A 53 -1.33 1.00 -21.68
N ILE A 54 -2.46 1.28 -22.33
CA ILE A 54 -2.59 2.36 -23.32
C ILE A 54 -3.28 3.54 -22.62
N ARG A 55 -2.60 4.68 -22.55
CA ARG A 55 -3.19 5.90 -22.07
C ARG A 55 -3.94 6.61 -23.18
N LYS A 56 -5.21 6.96 -22.95
CA LYS A 56 -5.97 7.78 -23.89
C LYS A 56 -5.37 9.18 -23.99
N THR A 57 -5.30 9.72 -25.20
CA THR A 57 -4.88 11.11 -25.44
C THR A 57 -5.77 12.07 -24.64
N GLY A 58 -5.18 13.00 -23.89
CA GLY A 58 -5.90 13.94 -23.03
C GLY A 58 -6.19 13.42 -21.61
N ALA A 59 -5.86 12.18 -21.29
CA ALA A 59 -5.89 11.72 -19.91
C ALA A 59 -4.92 12.53 -19.04
N VAL A 60 -5.31 12.80 -17.81
CA VAL A 60 -4.48 13.53 -16.84
C VAL A 60 -3.14 12.82 -16.72
N GLN A 61 -2.07 13.58 -16.95
CA GLN A 61 -0.73 13.08 -16.73
C GLN A 61 -0.42 13.20 -15.25
N MET A 62 -0.32 12.05 -14.61
CA MET A 62 0.15 11.97 -13.24
C MET A 62 1.67 12.19 -13.24
N ASP A 63 2.04 13.45 -13.12
CA ASP A 63 3.44 13.86 -13.09
C ASP A 63 3.84 14.12 -11.63
N VAL A 64 4.60 13.20 -11.05
CA VAL A 64 5.14 13.32 -9.69
C VAL A 64 5.99 14.57 -9.53
N ARG A 65 6.50 15.12 -10.66
CA ARG A 65 7.30 16.36 -10.69
C ARG A 65 6.46 17.64 -10.67
N LYS A 66 5.11 17.54 -10.69
CA LYS A 66 4.28 18.72 -10.48
C LYS A 66 4.49 19.25 -9.08
N LYS A 67 4.54 20.56 -8.96
CA LYS A 67 4.66 21.26 -7.68
C LYS A 67 3.48 20.87 -6.79
N LEU A 68 3.71 19.99 -5.82
CA LEU A 68 2.69 19.51 -4.86
C LEU A 68 2.43 20.52 -3.74
N ALA A 69 3.29 21.52 -3.57
CA ALA A 69 3.17 22.51 -2.49
C ALA A 69 1.75 23.09 -2.39
N GLY A 70 1.18 23.07 -1.19
CA GLY A 70 -0.16 23.54 -0.91
C GLY A 70 -1.27 22.50 -1.14
N GLN A 71 -0.95 21.32 -1.69
CA GLN A 71 -1.94 20.25 -1.89
C GLN A 71 -2.14 19.45 -0.60
N ASP A 72 -3.38 19.01 -0.39
CA ASP A 72 -3.72 18.12 0.71
C ASP A 72 -3.16 16.72 0.44
N ILE A 73 -2.78 16.03 1.52
CA ILE A 73 -2.33 14.64 1.51
C ILE A 73 -3.48 13.77 2.01
N ILE A 74 -3.97 12.89 1.14
CA ILE A 74 -5.07 11.97 1.43
C ILE A 74 -4.51 10.57 1.46
N ILE A 75 -4.92 9.75 2.43
CA ILE A 75 -4.62 8.32 2.50
C ILE A 75 -5.94 7.56 2.41
N THR A 76 -5.96 6.54 1.53
CA THR A 76 -7.13 5.67 1.38
C THR A 76 -7.00 4.41 2.23
N LYS A 77 -8.12 3.87 2.67
CA LYS A 77 -8.22 2.69 3.52
C LYS A 77 -7.37 2.82 4.79
N TRP A 78 -6.46 1.89 5.01
CA TRP A 78 -5.69 1.82 6.26
C TRP A 78 -4.23 1.47 5.96
N ILE A 79 -3.31 1.99 6.75
CA ILE A 79 -1.87 1.71 6.63
C ILE A 79 -1.52 0.36 7.27
N GLY A 80 -0.42 -0.25 6.80
CA GLY A 80 0.10 -1.51 7.33
C GLY A 80 -0.68 -2.76 6.90
N LEU A 81 -1.62 -2.67 5.94
CA LEU A 81 -2.50 -3.77 5.55
C LEU A 81 -1.74 -5.04 5.14
N GLU A 82 -0.82 -4.92 4.18
CA GLU A 82 -0.07 -6.07 3.65
C GLU A 82 0.81 -6.70 4.72
N GLY A 83 1.58 -5.89 5.45
CA GLY A 83 2.46 -6.41 6.49
C GLY A 83 1.69 -7.04 7.65
N THR A 84 0.52 -6.49 8.00
CA THR A 84 -0.37 -7.06 9.02
C THR A 84 -0.88 -8.44 8.60
N ALA A 85 -1.35 -8.59 7.37
CA ALA A 85 -1.82 -9.88 6.87
C ALA A 85 -0.71 -10.94 6.88
N ASP A 86 0.47 -10.55 6.41
CA ASP A 86 1.65 -11.42 6.35
C ASP A 86 2.10 -11.86 7.76
N LEU A 87 2.21 -10.91 8.70
CA LEU A 87 2.57 -11.20 10.09
C LEU A 87 1.49 -12.05 10.80
N ALA A 88 0.22 -11.76 10.59
CA ALA A 88 -0.87 -12.52 11.17
C ALA A 88 -0.90 -13.96 10.66
N ALA A 89 -0.68 -14.17 9.37
CA ALA A 89 -0.62 -15.51 8.78
C ALA A 89 0.59 -16.32 9.29
N ARG A 90 1.76 -15.68 9.43
CA ARG A 90 2.98 -16.36 9.89
C ARG A 90 2.96 -16.72 11.38
N ASN A 91 2.32 -15.90 12.20
CA ASN A 91 2.30 -16.03 13.66
C ASN A 91 0.91 -16.42 14.20
N GLN A 92 0.09 -17.08 13.38
CA GLN A 92 -1.32 -17.33 13.69
C GLN A 92 -1.51 -18.09 15.01
N GLU A 93 -0.74 -19.16 15.23
CA GLU A 93 -0.86 -20.00 16.43
C GLU A 93 -0.52 -19.21 17.69
N GLU A 94 0.55 -18.43 17.66
CA GLU A 94 1.00 -17.62 18.80
C GLU A 94 0.03 -16.46 19.07
N LEU A 95 -0.46 -15.78 18.03
CA LEU A 95 -1.45 -14.72 18.15
C LEU A 95 -2.75 -15.22 18.79
N LEU A 96 -3.21 -16.41 18.43
CA LEU A 96 -4.41 -17.03 19.03
C LEU A 96 -4.26 -17.34 20.53
N THR A 97 -3.05 -17.40 21.07
CA THR A 97 -2.85 -17.51 22.51
C THR A 97 -3.13 -16.22 23.28
N ARG A 98 -3.05 -15.07 22.60
CA ARG A 98 -3.18 -13.72 23.20
C ARG A 98 -4.44 -12.99 22.78
N TYR A 99 -4.88 -13.19 21.54
CA TYR A 99 -5.99 -12.42 20.93
C TYR A 99 -7.16 -13.33 20.54
N PRO A 100 -8.38 -12.77 20.49
CA PRO A 100 -9.54 -13.50 19.99
C PRO A 100 -9.39 -13.94 18.55
N ALA A 101 -9.93 -15.11 18.20
CA ALA A 101 -9.81 -15.69 16.85
C ALA A 101 -10.30 -14.76 15.75
N TYR A 102 -11.43 -14.05 15.97
CA TYR A 102 -11.97 -13.11 14.98
C TYR A 102 -10.98 -11.99 14.60
N LEU A 103 -10.17 -11.50 15.54
CA LEU A 103 -9.18 -10.46 15.29
C LEU A 103 -8.03 -11.00 14.43
N VAL A 104 -7.55 -12.19 14.74
CA VAL A 104 -6.44 -12.83 14.01
C VAL A 104 -6.86 -13.21 12.59
N GLU A 105 -8.06 -13.77 12.45
CA GLU A 105 -8.66 -14.12 11.15
C GLU A 105 -8.91 -12.87 10.28
N GLU A 106 -9.43 -11.80 10.88
CA GLU A 106 -9.65 -10.53 10.20
C GLU A 106 -8.33 -9.91 9.71
N ALA A 107 -7.28 -9.91 10.57
CA ALA A 107 -5.96 -9.42 10.21
C ALA A 107 -5.35 -10.22 9.05
N ALA A 108 -5.42 -11.55 9.10
CA ALA A 108 -4.90 -12.43 8.04
C ALA A 108 -5.64 -12.26 6.70
N ALA A 109 -6.90 -11.80 6.72
CA ALA A 109 -7.73 -11.61 5.53
C ALA A 109 -7.65 -10.18 4.94
N PHE A 110 -6.66 -9.37 5.30
CA PHE A 110 -6.50 -8.02 4.75
C PHE A 110 -6.08 -7.99 3.28
N ASP A 111 -5.65 -9.11 2.70
CA ASP A 111 -5.38 -9.26 1.26
C ASP A 111 -6.56 -8.81 0.37
N ARG A 112 -7.80 -8.94 0.84
CA ARG A 112 -9.00 -8.45 0.15
C ARG A 112 -9.00 -6.94 -0.10
N TYR A 113 -8.14 -6.18 0.57
CA TYR A 113 -8.00 -4.73 0.43
C TYR A 113 -6.81 -4.30 -0.45
N TYR A 114 -6.05 -5.23 -1.04
CA TYR A 114 -4.81 -4.89 -1.77
C TYR A 114 -5.01 -4.12 -3.06
N SER A 115 -6.16 -4.31 -3.74
CA SER A 115 -6.43 -3.54 -4.95
C SER A 115 -6.60 -2.05 -4.64
N ILE A 116 -5.86 -1.20 -5.36
CA ILE A 116 -5.96 0.26 -5.33
C ILE A 116 -6.57 0.84 -6.60
N LEU A 117 -7.06 -0.02 -7.50
CA LEU A 117 -7.61 0.40 -8.78
C LEU A 117 -8.88 1.25 -8.65
N PRO A 118 -9.85 0.92 -7.75
CA PRO A 118 -11.02 1.76 -7.54
C PRO A 118 -10.65 3.16 -7.04
N GLU A 119 -9.69 3.24 -6.10
CA GLU A 119 -9.18 4.50 -5.56
C GLU A 119 -8.56 5.36 -6.65
N ALA A 120 -7.66 4.77 -7.44
CA ALA A 120 -6.99 5.47 -8.52
C ALA A 120 -7.98 5.93 -9.60
N ALA A 121 -8.96 5.09 -9.95
CA ALA A 121 -9.99 5.44 -10.93
C ALA A 121 -10.87 6.60 -10.46
N THR A 122 -11.24 6.63 -9.18
CA THR A 122 -12.03 7.70 -8.57
C THR A 122 -11.22 8.99 -8.48
N ALA A 123 -9.96 8.93 -8.02
CA ALA A 123 -9.09 10.09 -7.96
C ALA A 123 -8.87 10.74 -9.34
N VAL A 124 -8.66 9.95 -10.39
CA VAL A 124 -8.55 10.47 -11.78
C VAL A 124 -9.79 11.20 -12.22
N LYS A 125 -10.99 10.71 -11.87
CA LYS A 125 -12.26 11.37 -12.20
C LYS A 125 -12.47 12.67 -11.44
N SER A 126 -11.88 12.78 -10.24
CA SER A 126 -12.01 13.95 -9.36
C SER A 126 -11.07 15.11 -9.71
N GLY A 127 -10.35 15.05 -10.83
CA GLY A 127 -9.69 16.23 -11.38
C GLY A 127 -8.17 16.37 -11.18
N GLY A 128 -7.41 15.36 -11.47
CA GLY A 128 -5.98 15.55 -11.72
C GLY A 128 -5.08 15.52 -10.49
N CYS A 129 -5.25 14.51 -9.69
CA CYS A 129 -4.41 14.23 -8.53
C CYS A 129 -3.08 13.57 -8.93
N THR A 130 -2.04 13.79 -8.13
CA THR A 130 -0.83 12.97 -8.13
C THR A 130 -1.03 11.85 -7.11
N MET A 131 -0.65 10.63 -7.44
CA MET A 131 -0.84 9.46 -6.58
C MET A 131 0.46 8.68 -6.41
N HIS A 132 0.56 7.99 -5.28
CA HIS A 132 1.65 7.08 -4.95
C HIS A 132 1.07 5.89 -4.17
N ASP A 133 1.43 4.69 -4.56
CA ASP A 133 1.10 3.50 -3.78
C ASP A 133 1.90 3.48 -2.47
N VAL A 134 1.36 2.81 -1.46
CA VAL A 134 2.08 2.59 -0.20
C VAL A 134 2.52 1.15 -0.16
N SER A 135 3.80 0.92 -0.38
CA SER A 135 4.39 -0.41 -0.44
C SER A 135 5.46 -0.60 0.63
N GLU A 136 6.65 -1.06 0.26
CA GLU A 136 7.75 -1.35 1.17
C GLU A 136 8.23 -0.10 1.92
N GLY A 137 8.49 -0.23 3.22
CA GLY A 137 8.84 0.88 4.11
C GLY A 137 7.63 1.68 4.63
N GLY A 138 6.41 1.26 4.27
CA GLY A 138 5.16 1.79 4.79
C GLY A 138 4.85 3.23 4.40
N VAL A 139 3.93 3.83 5.15
CA VAL A 139 3.41 5.17 4.84
C VAL A 139 4.48 6.26 4.94
N PHE A 140 5.44 6.12 5.86
CA PHE A 140 6.49 7.12 5.97
C PHE A 140 7.45 7.09 4.78
N ALA A 141 7.78 5.91 4.26
CA ALA A 141 8.58 5.80 3.04
C ALA A 141 7.87 6.41 1.83
N ALA A 142 6.61 6.06 1.60
CA ALA A 142 5.82 6.57 0.48
C ALA A 142 5.64 8.10 0.53
N LEU A 143 5.38 8.67 1.72
CA LEU A 143 5.31 10.12 1.92
C LEU A 143 6.65 10.80 1.65
N TRP A 144 7.74 10.21 2.11
CA TRP A 144 9.09 10.69 1.86
C TRP A 144 9.40 10.70 0.37
N GLU A 145 9.17 9.59 -0.33
CA GLU A 145 9.43 9.42 -1.76
C GLU A 145 8.64 10.41 -2.60
N MET A 146 7.38 10.60 -2.26
CA MET A 146 6.50 11.55 -2.95
C MET A 146 6.98 12.99 -2.79
N ALA A 147 7.37 13.39 -1.57
CA ALA A 147 7.92 14.72 -1.29
C ALA A 147 9.29 14.94 -1.96
N GLU A 148 10.18 13.95 -1.88
CA GLU A 148 11.51 13.97 -2.50
C GLU A 148 11.41 14.08 -4.02
N GLY A 149 10.56 13.25 -4.65
CA GLY A 149 10.35 13.24 -6.09
C GLY A 149 9.78 14.56 -6.63
N ALA A 150 9.02 15.28 -5.81
CA ALA A 150 8.44 16.58 -6.14
C ALA A 150 9.33 17.78 -5.71
N GLY A 151 10.36 17.56 -4.90
CA GLY A 151 11.22 18.61 -4.36
C GLY A 151 10.48 19.55 -3.40
N VAL A 152 9.61 19.00 -2.54
CA VAL A 152 8.79 19.75 -1.59
C VAL A 152 8.90 19.16 -0.17
N GLY A 153 8.44 19.91 0.82
CA GLY A 153 8.23 19.41 2.18
C GLY A 153 6.81 18.90 2.38
N LEU A 154 6.55 18.43 3.60
CA LEU A 154 5.22 18.04 4.03
C LEU A 154 5.03 18.24 5.53
N THR A 155 3.77 18.33 5.94
CA THR A 155 3.37 18.25 7.33
C THR A 155 2.20 17.29 7.44
N ILE A 156 2.31 16.28 8.29
CA ILE A 156 1.24 15.31 8.57
C ILE A 156 0.87 15.33 10.05
N ASP A 157 -0.38 15.03 10.33
CA ASP A 157 -0.91 14.80 11.66
C ASP A 157 -0.95 13.28 11.92
N MET A 158 -0.11 12.81 12.84
CA MET A 158 0.02 11.39 13.15
C MET A 158 -1.29 10.75 13.62
N LYS A 159 -2.12 11.50 14.33
CA LYS A 159 -3.42 11.03 14.83
C LYS A 159 -4.46 10.80 13.73
N LYS A 160 -4.25 11.40 12.56
CA LYS A 160 -5.12 11.20 11.40
C LYS A 160 -4.71 10.03 10.52
N LEU A 161 -3.54 9.43 10.75
CA LEU A 161 -3.13 8.26 10.00
C LEU A 161 -4.09 7.09 10.30
N PRO A 162 -4.74 6.54 9.27
CA PRO A 162 -5.79 5.55 9.48
C PRO A 162 -5.18 4.18 9.78
N LEU A 163 -5.35 3.72 11.02
CA LEU A 163 -4.93 2.41 11.51
C LEU A 163 -6.14 1.57 11.92
N ARG A 164 -6.08 0.29 11.65
CA ARG A 164 -7.03 -0.68 12.20
C ARG A 164 -6.51 -1.23 13.52
N GLN A 165 -7.44 -1.62 14.39
CA GLN A 165 -7.08 -2.25 15.66
C GLN A 165 -6.28 -3.53 15.45
N GLU A 166 -6.64 -4.33 14.44
CA GLU A 166 -5.93 -5.55 14.08
C GLU A 166 -4.47 -5.27 13.75
N THR A 167 -4.19 -4.19 12.99
CA THR A 167 -2.83 -3.75 12.68
C THR A 167 -2.06 -3.39 13.95
N VAL A 168 -2.68 -2.63 14.86
CA VAL A 168 -2.05 -2.22 16.13
C VAL A 168 -1.65 -3.45 16.95
N GLU A 169 -2.59 -4.40 17.15
CA GLU A 169 -2.36 -5.58 17.97
C GLU A 169 -1.30 -6.52 17.38
N VAL A 170 -1.36 -6.77 16.07
CA VAL A 170 -0.36 -7.61 15.38
C VAL A 170 1.01 -6.96 15.42
N CYS A 171 1.11 -5.66 15.17
CA CYS A 171 2.38 -4.93 15.20
C CYS A 171 2.97 -4.88 16.62
N GLU A 172 2.14 -4.69 17.66
CA GLU A 172 2.59 -4.74 19.06
C GLU A 172 3.12 -6.13 19.42
N PHE A 173 2.40 -7.18 19.01
CA PHE A 173 2.83 -8.56 19.25
C PHE A 173 4.19 -8.86 18.61
N CYS A 174 4.37 -8.44 17.35
CA CYS A 174 5.60 -8.67 16.59
C CYS A 174 6.71 -7.64 16.87
N ASN A 175 6.45 -6.63 17.71
CA ASN A 175 7.37 -5.53 18.02
C ASN A 175 7.87 -4.80 16.75
N VAL A 176 6.93 -4.45 15.85
CA VAL A 176 7.18 -3.71 14.61
C VAL A 176 6.41 -2.39 14.58
N ASN A 177 6.96 -1.38 13.88
CA ASN A 177 6.34 -0.08 13.72
C ASN A 177 5.32 -0.10 12.54
N PRO A 178 4.00 0.07 12.77
CA PRO A 178 3.00 0.01 11.70
C PRO A 178 3.15 1.09 10.62
N TYR A 179 3.81 2.20 10.94
CA TYR A 179 4.02 3.32 10.01
C TYR A 179 5.16 3.05 8.99
N GLU A 180 6.04 2.12 9.30
CA GLU A 180 7.19 1.70 8.50
C GLU A 180 7.03 0.26 7.98
N LEU A 181 5.86 -0.33 8.21
CA LEU A 181 5.48 -1.67 7.77
C LEU A 181 4.81 -1.58 6.39
N ARG A 182 5.19 -2.46 5.46
CA ARG A 182 4.61 -2.53 4.11
C ARG A 182 3.09 -2.45 4.13
N SER A 183 2.54 -1.68 3.20
CA SER A 183 1.14 -1.28 3.25
C SER A 183 0.43 -1.39 1.89
N GLY A 184 0.76 -2.44 1.11
CA GLY A 184 0.04 -2.74 -0.12
C GLY A 184 -1.47 -2.71 0.11
N GLY A 185 -2.19 -1.99 -0.77
CA GLY A 185 -3.61 -1.73 -0.62
C GLY A 185 -3.97 -0.30 -0.22
N SER A 186 -3.05 0.48 0.33
CA SER A 186 -3.24 1.91 0.60
C SER A 186 -2.74 2.76 -0.56
N LEU A 187 -3.34 3.91 -0.78
CA LEU A 187 -2.93 4.89 -1.80
C LEU A 187 -2.80 6.27 -1.17
N ILE A 188 -1.70 6.96 -1.45
CA ILE A 188 -1.56 8.38 -1.15
C ILE A 188 -2.01 9.17 -2.36
N ILE A 189 -2.85 10.16 -2.14
CA ILE A 189 -3.36 11.06 -3.18
C ILE A 189 -3.03 12.49 -2.76
N ALA A 190 -2.37 13.24 -3.63
CA ALA A 190 -2.19 14.67 -3.48
C ALA A 190 -3.21 15.42 -4.33
N SER A 191 -3.96 16.34 -3.73
CA SER A 191 -4.97 17.12 -4.44
C SER A 191 -5.10 18.53 -3.87
N PRO A 192 -5.30 19.55 -4.70
CA PRO A 192 -5.67 20.89 -4.24
C PRO A 192 -7.11 20.94 -3.69
N GLU A 193 -7.94 19.95 -4.05
CA GLU A 193 -9.35 19.81 -3.67
C GLU A 193 -9.57 18.56 -2.81
N GLY A 194 -8.78 18.40 -1.75
CA GLY A 194 -8.74 17.17 -0.94
C GLY A 194 -10.10 16.72 -0.43
N THR A 195 -10.93 17.65 0.03
CA THR A 195 -12.29 17.35 0.52
C THR A 195 -13.17 16.73 -0.58
N ALA A 196 -13.15 17.28 -1.79
CA ALA A 196 -13.93 16.75 -2.91
C ALA A 196 -13.49 15.33 -3.31
N VAL A 197 -12.17 15.04 -3.23
CA VAL A 197 -11.64 13.70 -3.48
C VAL A 197 -12.09 12.73 -2.40
N VAL A 198 -12.05 13.10 -1.13
CA VAL A 198 -12.50 12.25 -0.02
C VAL A 198 -14.00 11.96 -0.14
N GLU A 199 -14.83 12.97 -0.48
CA GLU A 199 -16.27 12.78 -0.70
C GLU A 199 -16.54 11.85 -1.89
N ALA A 200 -15.80 11.99 -2.99
CA ALA A 200 -15.93 11.11 -4.15
C ALA A 200 -15.56 9.66 -3.83
N LEU A 201 -14.48 9.44 -3.04
CA LEU A 201 -14.09 8.11 -2.56
C LEU A 201 -15.16 7.52 -1.62
N ALA A 202 -15.69 8.33 -0.72
CA ALA A 202 -16.74 7.89 0.22
C ALA A 202 -18.03 7.48 -0.53
N ALA A 203 -18.39 8.16 -1.63
CA ALA A 203 -19.53 7.80 -2.47
C ALA A 203 -19.35 6.40 -3.12
N GLU A 204 -18.12 5.97 -3.36
CA GLU A 204 -17.78 4.62 -3.85
C GLU A 204 -17.55 3.61 -2.71
N GLY A 205 -17.80 4.01 -1.45
CA GLY A 205 -17.62 3.17 -0.28
C GLY A 205 -16.14 2.97 0.14
N ILE A 206 -15.24 3.83 -0.35
CA ILE A 206 -13.81 3.77 -0.07
C ILE A 206 -13.46 4.74 1.07
N PRO A 207 -13.02 4.25 2.24
CA PRO A 207 -12.57 5.13 3.31
C PRO A 207 -11.34 5.92 2.89
N ALA A 208 -11.34 7.23 3.17
CA ALA A 208 -10.19 8.08 2.91
C ALA A 208 -10.17 9.26 3.90
N VAL A 209 -8.99 9.76 4.21
CA VAL A 209 -8.81 10.85 5.17
C VAL A 209 -7.68 11.79 4.72
N ILE A 210 -7.88 13.09 4.94
CA ILE A 210 -6.82 14.09 4.78
C ILE A 210 -5.96 14.05 6.04
N VAL A 211 -4.70 13.64 5.87
CA VAL A 211 -3.74 13.49 6.97
C VAL A 211 -2.79 14.67 7.13
N GLY A 212 -2.70 15.55 6.13
CA GLY A 212 -1.77 16.67 6.14
C GLY A 212 -1.74 17.42 4.82
N ARG A 213 -0.61 18.09 4.58
CA ARG A 213 -0.41 18.93 3.38
C ARG A 213 1.04 18.96 2.95
N PHE A 214 1.27 19.01 1.64
CA PHE A 214 2.59 19.34 1.08
C PHE A 214 2.89 20.83 1.23
N THR A 215 4.15 21.16 1.53
CA THR A 215 4.61 22.53 1.81
C THR A 215 5.66 23.00 0.80
N ASP A 216 5.82 24.31 0.67
CA ASP A 216 6.86 24.92 -0.19
C ASP A 216 8.23 25.01 0.55
N SER A 217 8.51 24.04 1.43
CA SER A 217 9.78 23.91 2.15
C SER A 217 10.44 22.58 1.79
N ASN A 218 11.57 22.27 2.41
CA ASN A 218 12.19 20.94 2.34
C ASN A 218 11.97 20.12 3.63
N GLU A 219 11.22 20.68 4.59
CA GLU A 219 10.97 20.03 5.87
C GLU A 219 9.88 18.99 5.75
N ARG A 220 10.07 17.86 6.38
CA ARG A 220 9.11 16.77 6.47
C ARG A 220 8.76 16.58 7.94
N LEU A 221 7.62 17.14 8.34
CA LEU A 221 7.21 17.26 9.74
C LEU A 221 6.07 16.30 10.07
N ILE A 222 6.20 15.68 11.22
CA ILE A 222 5.15 14.87 11.84
C ILE A 222 4.68 15.60 13.08
N LEU A 223 3.39 15.93 13.11
CA LEU A 223 2.72 16.52 14.26
C LEU A 223 2.07 15.41 15.09
N ASN A 224 2.29 15.44 16.39
CA ASN A 224 1.61 14.58 17.36
C ASN A 224 1.24 15.45 18.57
N GLU A 225 0.02 16.00 18.59
CA GLU A 225 -0.44 17.03 19.54
C GLU A 225 0.49 18.26 19.51
N ASP A 226 1.12 18.56 20.63
CA ASP A 226 2.06 19.68 20.78
C ASP A 226 3.49 19.32 20.36
N GLU A 227 3.76 18.06 20.04
CA GLU A 227 5.06 17.59 19.61
C GLU A 227 5.21 17.68 18.09
N VAL A 228 6.33 18.27 17.66
CA VAL A 228 6.72 18.34 16.25
C VAL A 228 8.05 17.64 16.08
N ARG A 229 8.10 16.65 15.20
CA ARG A 229 9.34 15.94 14.87
C ARG A 229 9.58 15.90 13.37
N TYR A 230 10.84 15.78 12.99
CA TYR A 230 11.18 15.48 11.59
C TYR A 230 10.88 14.02 11.27
N MET A 231 10.41 13.80 10.05
CA MET A 231 10.32 12.45 9.50
C MET A 231 11.72 11.96 9.16
N ASP A 232 12.06 10.78 9.62
CA ASP A 232 13.33 10.13 9.32
C ASP A 232 13.38 9.64 7.86
N ARG A 233 14.58 9.50 7.34
CA ARG A 233 14.76 8.84 6.03
C ARG A 233 14.26 7.41 6.10
N PRO A 234 13.57 6.92 5.04
CA PRO A 234 13.12 5.54 4.98
C PRO A 234 14.26 4.57 5.28
N GLN A 235 13.95 3.63 6.16
CA GLN A 235 14.82 2.53 6.54
C GLN A 235 14.32 1.25 5.87
N ARG A 236 14.95 0.12 6.18
CA ARG A 236 14.46 -1.19 5.78
C ARG A 236 13.08 -1.43 6.38
N ASP A 237 12.19 -2.03 5.60
CA ASP A 237 10.84 -2.36 6.05
C ASP A 237 10.82 -3.16 7.37
N GLU A 238 9.88 -2.82 8.23
CA GLU A 238 9.73 -3.44 9.56
C GLU A 238 9.42 -4.94 9.50
N ILE A 239 8.84 -5.43 8.39
CA ILE A 239 8.56 -6.86 8.18
C ILE A 239 9.82 -7.72 8.35
N TYR A 240 11.00 -7.17 8.06
CA TYR A 240 12.26 -7.88 8.14
C TYR A 240 12.86 -7.95 9.55
N LYS A 241 12.25 -7.28 10.54
CA LYS A 241 12.65 -7.43 11.95
C LYS A 241 12.11 -8.70 12.58
N SER A 242 11.00 -9.21 12.03
CA SER A 242 10.29 -10.39 12.53
C SER A 242 10.63 -11.68 11.76
N VAL A 243 11.75 -11.66 11.02
CA VAL A 243 12.26 -12.81 10.23
C VAL A 243 13.52 -13.36 10.89
#